data_e37a9947ed5c76b5d7939494c5c693ac
#
_entry.id   e37a9947ed5c76b5d7939494c5c693ac
#
_cell.length_a   1.000
_cell.length_b   1.000
_cell.length_c   1.000
_cell.angle_alpha   90.00
_cell.angle_beta   90.00
_cell.angle_gamma   90.00
#
_symmetry.space_group_name_H-M   'P 1'
#
loop_
_entity.id
_entity.type
_entity.pdbx_description
1 polymer ?
#
loop_
_entity_poly.entity_id
_entity_poly.type
_entity_poly.pdbx_seq_one_letter_code
_entity_poly.pdbx_strand_id
1 'polypeptide(L)'
;KTPHSVVLADLAEDDGTVDFILSVEPPDDGSKWMSMAPTTRELMGRAVWDDRANQIPPRLRIVCLDEHEQSDPPTPEEMSVRLAVGGQLIMGLVADYEGWTNDLRTRVNDTEFTREWYEKIGGSPDDRHFEFGYWDVPDGKALVVDCVEPETQHWNFQLCNHWMENLANYATGKGYID
;
A
#
# COMPACT_ATOMS: atom_id res chain seq x y z
N LYS A 1 -11.70 7.13 -12.03
CA LYS A 1 -10.53 6.94 -12.91
C LYS A 1 -9.52 6.12 -12.12
N THR A 2 -9.10 5.00 -12.65
CA THR A 2 -8.04 4.18 -12.09
C THR A 2 -6.78 5.04 -11.95
N PRO A 3 -6.11 5.07 -10.81
CA PRO A 3 -4.86 5.78 -10.69
C PRO A 3 -3.86 5.20 -11.71
N HIS A 4 -3.09 6.06 -12.35
CA HIS A 4 -2.02 5.61 -13.21
C HIS A 4 -1.00 4.84 -12.36
N SER A 5 -0.65 3.64 -12.79
CA SER A 5 0.32 2.78 -12.13
C SER A 5 1.40 2.41 -13.14
N VAL A 6 2.64 2.41 -12.68
CA VAL A 6 3.78 1.96 -13.49
C VAL A 6 4.65 1.06 -12.62
N VAL A 7 5.25 0.08 -13.26
CA VAL A 7 6.30 -0.75 -12.65
C VAL A 7 7.62 -0.01 -12.84
N LEU A 8 8.25 0.42 -11.75
CA LEU A 8 9.47 1.22 -11.84
C LEU A 8 10.63 0.49 -12.54
N ALA A 9 10.66 -0.83 -12.47
CA ALA A 9 11.65 -1.62 -13.20
C ALA A 9 11.59 -1.41 -14.73
N ASP A 10 10.40 -1.13 -15.28
CA ASP A 10 10.22 -0.87 -16.71
C ASP A 10 10.74 0.51 -17.13
N LEU A 11 11.00 1.38 -16.15
CA LEU A 11 11.53 2.71 -16.34
C LEU A 11 13.01 2.82 -15.95
N ALA A 12 13.61 1.76 -15.41
CA ALA A 12 14.97 1.78 -14.92
C ALA A 12 16.01 1.96 -16.06
N GLU A 13 17.04 2.73 -15.77
CA GLU A 13 18.24 2.82 -16.58
C GLU A 13 19.18 1.65 -16.26
N ASP A 14 20.23 1.49 -17.09
CA ASP A 14 21.23 0.42 -16.92
C ASP A 14 21.94 0.44 -15.55
N ASP A 15 22.01 1.62 -14.91
CA ASP A 15 22.60 1.81 -13.59
C ASP A 15 21.61 1.59 -12.43
N GLY A 16 20.35 1.24 -12.77
CA GLY A 16 19.28 1.01 -11.80
C GLY A 16 18.60 2.29 -11.29
N THR A 17 18.95 3.46 -11.85
CA THR A 17 18.21 4.70 -11.54
C THR A 17 16.92 4.76 -12.31
N VAL A 18 15.94 5.46 -11.75
CA VAL A 18 14.65 5.72 -12.38
C VAL A 18 14.31 7.19 -12.21
N ASP A 19 14.35 7.93 -13.30
CA ASP A 19 13.91 9.31 -13.35
C ASP A 19 12.67 9.43 -14.22
N PHE A 20 11.63 10.10 -13.73
CA PHE A 20 10.43 10.37 -14.50
C PHE A 20 9.76 11.65 -14.02
N ILE A 21 9.04 12.28 -14.93
CA ILE A 21 8.27 13.51 -14.68
C ILE A 21 6.82 13.13 -14.33
N LEU A 22 6.31 13.77 -13.29
CA LEU A 22 4.89 13.76 -12.94
C LEU A 22 4.27 15.07 -13.35
N SER A 23 3.37 15.05 -14.34
CA SER A 23 2.67 16.25 -14.81
C SER A 23 1.34 15.90 -15.45
N VAL A 24 0.51 16.93 -15.64
CA VAL A 24 -0.79 16.78 -16.33
C VAL A 24 -0.58 16.52 -17.81
N GLU A 25 0.34 17.26 -18.42
CA GLU A 25 0.70 17.17 -19.83
C GLU A 25 2.09 16.50 -19.96
N PRO A 26 2.32 15.76 -21.04
CA PRO A 26 3.63 15.15 -21.28
C PRO A 26 4.70 16.22 -21.50
N PRO A 27 5.94 15.99 -21.06
CA PRO A 27 7.06 16.88 -21.34
C PRO A 27 7.42 16.88 -22.84
N ASP A 28 7.78 18.04 -23.38
CA ASP A 28 8.10 18.21 -24.80
C ASP A 28 9.44 17.56 -25.20
N ASP A 29 10.31 17.31 -24.24
CA ASP A 29 11.66 16.78 -24.43
C ASP A 29 11.74 15.25 -24.53
N GLY A 30 10.60 14.57 -24.41
CA GLY A 30 10.51 13.10 -24.46
C GLY A 30 11.00 12.39 -23.20
N SER A 31 11.17 13.10 -22.09
CA SER A 31 11.48 12.51 -20.79
C SER A 31 10.45 11.47 -20.39
N LYS A 32 10.87 10.46 -19.62
CA LYS A 32 9.95 9.47 -19.06
C LYS A 32 8.89 10.19 -18.22
N TRP A 33 7.65 9.82 -18.40
CA TRP A 33 6.52 10.57 -17.87
C TRP A 33 5.44 9.67 -17.30
N MET A 34 4.91 10.09 -16.17
CA MET A 34 3.69 9.53 -15.59
C MET A 34 2.63 10.63 -15.51
N SER A 35 1.51 10.39 -16.18
CA SER A 35 0.38 11.31 -16.18
C SER A 35 -0.24 11.43 -14.80
N MET A 36 -0.56 12.65 -14.40
CA MET A 36 -1.34 12.93 -13.21
C MET A 36 -2.56 13.79 -13.53
N ALA A 37 -3.62 13.65 -12.74
CA ALA A 37 -4.75 14.57 -12.83
C ALA A 37 -4.42 15.90 -12.14
N PRO A 38 -5.04 17.03 -12.53
CA PRO A 38 -4.83 18.32 -11.85
C PRO A 38 -5.16 18.29 -10.35
N THR A 39 -5.98 17.33 -9.94
CA THR A 39 -6.39 17.12 -8.56
C THR A 39 -5.53 16.12 -7.80
N THR A 40 -4.52 15.53 -8.44
CA THR A 40 -3.60 14.60 -7.77
C THR A 40 -2.82 15.33 -6.68
N ARG A 41 -2.79 14.74 -5.49
CA ARG A 41 -2.10 15.30 -4.30
C ARG A 41 -1.11 14.32 -3.69
N GLU A 42 -1.19 13.04 -4.06
CA GLU A 42 -0.42 11.99 -3.44
C GLU A 42 0.23 11.11 -4.50
N LEU A 43 1.45 10.70 -4.24
CA LEU A 43 2.17 9.65 -4.94
C LEU A 43 2.40 8.51 -3.95
N MET A 44 1.89 7.33 -4.27
CA MET A 44 2.13 6.13 -3.48
C MET A 44 3.11 5.22 -4.21
N GLY A 45 4.20 4.89 -3.56
CA GLY A 45 5.15 3.89 -4.03
C GLY A 45 5.11 2.65 -3.15
N ARG A 46 5.26 1.47 -3.76
CA ARG A 46 5.41 0.21 -3.02
C ARG A 46 6.68 -0.47 -3.48
N ALA A 47 7.54 -0.81 -2.53
CA ALA A 47 8.70 -1.64 -2.76
C ALA A 47 8.48 -3.02 -2.12
N VAL A 48 8.86 -4.06 -2.83
CA VAL A 48 8.76 -5.44 -2.38
C VAL A 48 10.18 -6.01 -2.28
N TRP A 49 10.49 -6.70 -1.20
CA TRP A 49 11.79 -7.32 -0.96
C TRP A 49 11.63 -8.83 -0.82
N ASP A 50 12.44 -9.58 -1.54
CA ASP A 50 12.60 -11.03 -1.34
C ASP A 50 13.58 -11.31 -0.19
N ASP A 51 14.70 -10.59 -0.18
CA ASP A 51 15.71 -10.68 0.88
C ASP A 51 15.89 -9.33 1.56
N ARG A 52 15.06 -9.09 2.55
CA ARG A 52 15.05 -7.83 3.30
C ARG A 52 16.36 -7.54 4.05
N ALA A 53 17.16 -8.57 4.34
CA ALA A 53 18.41 -8.41 5.06
C ALA A 53 19.54 -7.88 4.17
N ASN A 54 19.51 -8.22 2.88
CA ASN A 54 20.60 -7.94 1.96
C ASN A 54 20.21 -6.96 0.84
N GLN A 55 18.94 -6.79 0.55
CA GLN A 55 18.49 -5.83 -0.46
C GLN A 55 18.49 -4.41 0.06
N ILE A 56 18.96 -3.50 -0.76
CA ILE A 56 19.00 -2.07 -0.44
C ILE A 56 17.64 -1.44 -0.79
N PRO A 57 16.99 -0.75 0.15
CA PRO A 57 15.73 -0.07 -0.14
C PRO A 57 15.95 1.06 -1.16
N PRO A 58 14.97 1.35 -2.02
CA PRO A 58 15.05 2.45 -2.95
C PRO A 58 15.19 3.78 -2.21
N ARG A 59 16.01 4.67 -2.74
CA ARG A 59 16.11 6.05 -2.27
C ARG A 59 15.26 6.92 -3.18
N LEU A 60 14.30 7.60 -2.61
CA LEU A 60 13.41 8.48 -3.34
C LEU A 60 13.84 9.93 -3.15
N ARG A 61 13.80 10.69 -4.24
CA ARG A 61 13.97 12.13 -4.27
C ARG A 61 12.85 12.72 -5.11
N ILE A 62 12.16 13.70 -4.58
CA ILE A 62 11.14 14.46 -5.29
C ILE A 62 11.64 15.89 -5.41
N VAL A 63 11.54 16.45 -6.62
CA VAL A 63 11.91 17.82 -6.90
C VAL A 63 10.72 18.49 -7.57
N CYS A 64 10.27 19.62 -7.02
CA CYS A 64 9.31 20.47 -7.70
C CYS A 64 10.03 21.19 -8.85
N LEU A 65 9.54 21.02 -10.08
CA LEU A 65 10.11 21.65 -11.27
C LEU A 65 9.52 23.03 -11.55
N ASP A 66 8.32 23.29 -11.05
CA ASP A 66 7.67 24.58 -11.20
C ASP A 66 8.27 25.62 -10.24
N GLU A 67 8.19 26.88 -10.62
CA GLU A 67 8.44 27.98 -9.69
C GLU A 67 7.39 27.91 -8.58
N HIS A 68 7.84 27.58 -7.40
CA HIS A 68 6.97 27.43 -6.23
C HIS A 68 7.16 28.62 -5.30
N GLU A 69 6.14 29.47 -5.19
CA GLU A 69 6.07 30.42 -4.09
C GLU A 69 5.95 29.62 -2.79
N GLN A 70 6.90 29.85 -1.89
CA GLN A 70 6.83 29.26 -0.56
C GLN A 70 5.56 29.78 0.13
N SER A 71 4.61 28.90 0.35
CA SER A 71 3.38 29.28 1.06
C SER A 71 3.71 29.74 2.49
N ASP A 72 3.04 30.78 2.92
CA ASP A 72 3.13 31.22 4.30
C ASP A 72 2.79 30.09 5.28
N PRO A 73 3.40 30.07 6.47
CA PRO A 73 3.01 29.16 7.53
C PRO A 73 1.50 29.25 7.82
N PRO A 74 0.83 28.14 8.10
CA PRO A 74 -0.60 28.16 8.40
C PRO A 74 -0.89 29.06 9.60
N THR A 75 -1.97 29.82 9.52
CA THR A 75 -2.47 30.60 10.67
C THR A 75 -2.90 29.67 11.82
N PRO A 76 -3.02 30.18 13.06
CA PRO A 76 -3.53 29.38 14.18
C PRO A 76 -4.92 28.75 13.90
N GLU A 77 -5.78 29.47 13.21
CA GLU A 77 -7.11 29.01 12.82
C GLU A 77 -7.03 27.85 11.81
N GLU A 78 -6.22 28.00 10.78
CA GLU A 78 -5.97 26.94 9.80
C GLU A 78 -5.32 25.70 10.43
N MET A 79 -4.39 25.91 11.35
CA MET A 79 -3.77 24.82 12.10
C MET A 79 -4.79 24.07 12.96
N SER A 80 -5.69 24.81 13.62
CA SER A 80 -6.78 24.22 14.41
C SER A 80 -7.69 23.34 13.55
N VAL A 81 -8.05 23.81 12.35
CA VAL A 81 -8.86 23.02 11.40
C VAL A 81 -8.10 21.78 10.95
N ARG A 82 -6.81 21.90 10.59
CA ARG A 82 -5.98 20.76 10.17
C ARG A 82 -5.86 19.70 11.26
N LEU A 83 -5.68 20.10 12.50
CA LEU A 83 -5.63 19.19 13.64
C LEU A 83 -6.98 18.49 13.89
N ALA A 84 -8.09 19.20 13.76
CA ALA A 84 -9.43 18.61 13.88
C ALA A 84 -9.68 17.56 12.77
N VAL A 85 -9.32 17.89 11.53
CA VAL A 85 -9.42 16.95 10.39
C VAL A 85 -8.53 15.74 10.61
N GLY A 86 -7.28 15.93 11.07
CA GLY A 86 -6.38 14.84 11.42
C GLY A 86 -6.96 13.91 12.50
N GLY A 87 -7.57 14.47 13.53
CA GLY A 87 -8.26 13.71 14.56
C GLY A 87 -9.44 12.88 14.00
N GLN A 88 -10.25 13.47 13.13
CA GLN A 88 -11.34 12.75 12.46
C GLN A 88 -10.84 11.63 11.56
N LEU A 89 -9.73 11.84 10.86
CA LEU A 89 -9.10 10.81 10.03
C LEU A 89 -8.67 9.60 10.86
N ILE A 90 -8.04 9.83 12.01
CA ILE A 90 -7.62 8.74 12.91
C ILE A 90 -8.84 7.97 13.41
N MET A 91 -9.89 8.67 13.84
CA MET A 91 -11.12 8.02 14.29
C MET A 91 -11.80 7.22 13.17
N GLY A 92 -11.78 7.74 11.93
CA GLY A 92 -12.26 7.04 10.76
C GLY A 92 -11.50 5.75 10.50
N LEU A 93 -10.17 5.80 10.52
CA LEU A 93 -9.32 4.61 10.35
C LEU A 93 -9.60 3.54 11.41
N VAL A 94 -9.76 3.93 12.68
CA VAL A 94 -10.11 2.97 13.75
C VAL A 94 -11.45 2.29 13.45
N ALA A 95 -12.45 3.06 13.06
CA ALA A 95 -13.78 2.53 12.72
C ALA A 95 -13.74 1.61 11.50
N ASP A 96 -12.94 1.96 10.48
CA ASP A 96 -12.76 1.14 9.28
C ASP A 96 -12.10 -0.20 9.60
N TYR A 97 -11.02 -0.21 10.39
CA TYR A 97 -10.36 -1.46 10.82
C TYR A 97 -11.27 -2.32 11.71
N GLU A 98 -12.02 -1.71 12.62
CA GLU A 98 -12.99 -2.42 13.45
C GLU A 98 -14.10 -3.03 12.59
N GLY A 99 -14.67 -2.26 11.68
CA GLY A 99 -15.70 -2.72 10.75
C GLY A 99 -15.20 -3.88 9.89
N TRP A 100 -14.01 -3.77 9.35
CA TRP A 100 -13.38 -4.82 8.56
C TRP A 100 -13.11 -6.09 9.36
N THR A 101 -12.53 -5.97 10.57
CA THR A 101 -12.30 -7.12 11.44
C THR A 101 -13.62 -7.82 11.80
N ASN A 102 -14.68 -7.05 12.07
CA ASN A 102 -15.99 -7.62 12.37
C ASN A 102 -16.61 -8.35 11.16
N ASP A 103 -16.38 -7.84 9.96
CA ASP A 103 -16.78 -8.53 8.73
C ASP A 103 -16.03 -9.86 8.55
N LEU A 104 -14.71 -9.86 8.72
CA LEU A 104 -13.91 -11.09 8.64
C LEU A 104 -14.30 -12.12 9.70
N ARG A 105 -14.70 -11.71 10.90
CA ARG A 105 -15.19 -12.60 11.97
C ARG A 105 -16.46 -13.36 11.59
N THR A 106 -17.20 -12.94 10.59
CA THR A 106 -18.36 -13.68 10.09
C THR A 106 -17.97 -14.95 9.34
N ARG A 107 -16.67 -15.10 8.99
CA ARG A 107 -16.10 -16.17 8.17
C ARG A 107 -14.84 -16.74 8.81
N VAL A 108 -14.98 -17.25 10.03
CA VAL A 108 -13.85 -17.78 10.82
C VAL A 108 -13.25 -19.00 10.14
N ASN A 109 -11.93 -19.04 10.04
CA ASN A 109 -11.13 -20.10 9.43
C ASN A 109 -11.46 -20.35 7.93
N ASP A 110 -11.88 -19.29 7.26
CA ASP A 110 -12.15 -19.29 5.84
C ASP A 110 -11.52 -18.03 5.22
N THR A 111 -11.09 -18.15 3.96
CA THR A 111 -10.61 -17.04 3.17
C THR A 111 -11.54 -16.83 2.01
N GLU A 112 -12.14 -15.68 1.91
CA GLU A 112 -12.89 -15.28 0.76
C GLU A 112 -12.39 -13.92 0.28
N PHE A 113 -12.08 -13.88 -0.99
CA PHE A 113 -11.88 -12.62 -1.67
C PHE A 113 -13.13 -12.31 -2.49
N THR A 114 -13.80 -11.22 -2.14
CA THR A 114 -14.77 -10.63 -3.06
C THR A 114 -14.17 -9.36 -3.65
N ARG A 115 -14.00 -9.35 -4.97
CA ARG A 115 -13.51 -8.19 -5.72
C ARG A 115 -14.31 -6.93 -5.37
N GLU A 116 -15.62 -7.06 -5.25
CA GLU A 116 -16.53 -5.98 -4.89
C GLU A 116 -16.19 -5.33 -3.54
N TRP A 117 -15.89 -6.14 -2.54
CA TRP A 117 -15.49 -5.63 -1.24
C TRP A 117 -14.17 -4.88 -1.31
N TYR A 118 -13.20 -5.45 -2.04
CA TYR A 118 -11.87 -4.87 -2.19
C TYR A 118 -11.91 -3.52 -2.92
N GLU A 119 -12.70 -3.42 -3.98
CA GLU A 119 -12.93 -2.17 -4.71
C GLU A 119 -13.64 -1.13 -3.83
N LYS A 120 -14.55 -1.54 -2.97
CA LYS A 120 -15.27 -0.67 -2.03
C LYS A 120 -14.35 -0.01 -1.01
N ILE A 121 -13.31 -0.68 -0.56
CA ILE A 121 -12.32 -0.12 0.38
C ILE A 121 -11.20 0.68 -0.31
N GLY A 122 -11.31 0.96 -1.58
CA GLY A 122 -10.31 1.68 -2.35
C GLY A 122 -9.15 0.81 -2.80
N GLY A 123 -9.45 -0.46 -3.07
CA GLY A 123 -8.48 -1.47 -3.44
C GLY A 123 -7.62 -1.15 -4.66
N SER A 124 -6.63 -1.97 -4.86
CA SER A 124 -5.58 -1.82 -5.87
C SER A 124 -6.09 -1.96 -7.30
N PRO A 125 -5.27 -1.56 -8.26
CA PRO A 125 -5.45 -1.89 -9.66
C PRO A 125 -5.64 -3.39 -9.91
N ASP A 126 -6.12 -3.74 -11.08
CA ASP A 126 -6.43 -5.11 -11.50
C ASP A 126 -5.23 -6.08 -11.47
N ASP A 127 -4.02 -5.57 -11.31
CA ASP A 127 -2.77 -6.33 -11.23
C ASP A 127 -2.46 -6.90 -9.83
N ARG A 128 -3.34 -6.68 -8.85
CA ARG A 128 -3.15 -7.14 -7.46
C ARG A 128 -4.35 -7.87 -6.94
N HIS A 129 -4.08 -8.96 -6.26
CA HIS A 129 -5.07 -9.78 -5.60
C HIS A 129 -4.70 -9.94 -4.12
N PHE A 130 -5.69 -9.77 -3.25
CA PHE A 130 -5.53 -10.04 -1.83
C PHE A 130 -6.67 -10.92 -1.35
N GLU A 131 -6.31 -11.93 -0.58
CA GLU A 131 -7.27 -12.70 0.21
C GLU A 131 -7.06 -12.42 1.69
N PHE A 132 -8.15 -12.29 2.40
CA PHE A 132 -8.14 -12.04 3.82
C PHE A 132 -8.98 -13.08 4.53
N GLY A 133 -8.52 -13.51 5.68
CA GLY A 133 -9.23 -14.43 6.55
C GLY A 133 -9.08 -14.02 8.01
N TYR A 134 -10.03 -14.44 8.80
CA TYR A 134 -9.98 -14.36 10.25
C TYR A 134 -9.90 -15.77 10.81
N TRP A 135 -8.94 -16.04 11.68
CA TRP A 135 -8.82 -17.36 12.27
C TRP A 135 -9.11 -17.34 13.78
N ASP A 136 -9.71 -18.42 14.22
CA ASP A 136 -9.88 -18.74 15.63
C ASP A 136 -9.47 -20.21 15.82
N VAL A 137 -8.36 -20.41 16.51
CA VAL A 137 -7.75 -21.73 16.66
C VAL A 137 -7.84 -22.13 18.12
N PRO A 138 -8.60 -23.21 18.46
CA PRO A 138 -8.67 -23.71 19.82
C PRO A 138 -7.32 -24.15 20.36
N ASP A 139 -7.18 -24.12 21.68
CA ASP A 139 -5.97 -24.56 22.37
C ASP A 139 -5.55 -25.98 21.95
N GLY A 140 -4.27 -26.15 21.67
CA GLY A 140 -3.69 -27.40 21.21
C GLY A 140 -4.04 -27.83 19.79
N LYS A 141 -4.61 -26.91 19.00
CA LYS A 141 -4.85 -27.08 17.57
C LYS A 141 -3.95 -26.14 16.75
N ALA A 142 -3.87 -26.41 15.46
CA ALA A 142 -3.17 -25.57 14.49
C ALA A 142 -4.11 -25.27 13.34
N LEU A 143 -3.94 -24.08 12.75
CA LEU A 143 -4.51 -23.73 11.45
C LEU A 143 -3.50 -24.15 10.39
N VAL A 144 -3.96 -24.94 9.42
CA VAL A 144 -3.19 -25.27 8.23
C VAL A 144 -3.84 -24.54 7.06
N VAL A 145 -3.05 -23.73 6.37
CA VAL A 145 -3.48 -23.07 5.12
C VAL A 145 -2.85 -23.83 3.98
N ASP A 146 -3.69 -24.35 3.10
CA ASP A 146 -3.27 -25.05 1.89
C ASP A 146 -3.74 -24.25 0.67
N CYS A 147 -2.81 -23.86 -0.20
CA CYS A 147 -3.12 -23.10 -1.40
C CYS A 147 -2.25 -23.54 -2.56
N VAL A 148 -2.78 -23.35 -3.76
CA VAL A 148 -1.99 -23.52 -4.99
C VAL A 148 -1.14 -22.26 -5.17
N GLU A 149 0.15 -22.47 -5.43
CA GLU A 149 1.04 -21.34 -5.73
C GLU A 149 0.52 -20.55 -6.94
N PRO A 150 0.29 -19.24 -6.79
CA PRO A 150 -0.23 -18.44 -7.88
C PRO A 150 0.85 -18.15 -8.93
N GLU A 151 0.46 -18.17 -10.20
CA GLU A 151 1.31 -17.76 -11.32
C GLU A 151 1.45 -16.24 -11.36
N THR A 152 2.35 -15.70 -10.54
CA THR A 152 2.60 -14.26 -10.40
C THR A 152 4.07 -13.96 -10.17
N GLN A 153 4.51 -12.73 -10.43
CA GLN A 153 5.88 -12.30 -10.19
C GLN A 153 6.24 -12.28 -8.70
N HIS A 154 5.26 -12.05 -7.85
CA HIS A 154 5.46 -12.00 -6.40
C HIS A 154 4.19 -12.38 -5.67
N TRP A 155 4.32 -13.21 -4.66
CA TRP A 155 3.27 -13.50 -3.71
C TRP A 155 3.85 -13.66 -2.31
N ASN A 156 3.06 -13.42 -1.31
CA ASN A 156 3.44 -13.67 0.08
C ASN A 156 2.21 -13.99 0.92
N PHE A 157 2.46 -14.59 2.07
CA PHE A 157 1.48 -14.86 3.10
C PHE A 157 1.90 -14.14 4.37
N GLN A 158 0.99 -13.41 5.01
CA GLN A 158 1.28 -12.64 6.21
C GLN A 158 0.24 -12.92 7.29
N LEU A 159 0.72 -13.14 8.51
CA LEU A 159 -0.11 -13.19 9.70
C LEU A 159 -0.12 -11.81 10.34
N CYS A 160 -1.29 -11.23 10.48
CA CYS A 160 -1.46 -9.90 11.02
C CYS A 160 -2.41 -9.92 12.23
N ASN A 161 -2.29 -8.92 13.09
CA ASN A 161 -3.35 -8.61 14.04
C ASN A 161 -4.48 -7.83 13.33
N HIS A 162 -5.53 -7.48 14.08
CA HIS A 162 -6.68 -6.75 13.55
C HIS A 162 -6.37 -5.32 13.09
N TRP A 163 -5.19 -4.81 13.33
CA TRP A 163 -4.69 -3.54 12.82
C TRP A 163 -3.83 -3.70 11.56
N MET A 164 -3.78 -4.88 10.96
CA MET A 164 -2.87 -5.23 9.86
C MET A 164 -1.39 -5.12 10.20
N GLU A 165 -1.07 -5.08 11.49
CA GLU A 165 0.30 -5.17 11.93
C GLU A 165 0.81 -6.59 11.76
N ASN A 166 1.89 -6.75 11.03
CA ASN A 166 2.47 -8.04 10.73
C ASN A 166 3.06 -8.68 12.00
N LEU A 167 2.54 -9.83 12.39
CA LEU A 167 3.00 -10.61 13.54
C LEU A 167 4.25 -11.43 13.22
N ALA A 168 4.48 -11.75 11.95
CA ALA A 168 5.64 -12.45 11.46
C ALA A 168 6.67 -11.45 10.94
N ASN A 169 7.84 -11.41 11.56
CA ASN A 169 8.92 -10.53 11.12
C ASN A 169 10.02 -11.38 10.50
N TYR A 170 10.19 -11.30 9.19
CA TYR A 170 11.27 -11.99 8.47
C TYR A 170 12.67 -11.65 9.01
N ALA A 171 12.88 -10.42 9.49
CA ALA A 171 14.15 -10.00 10.07
C ALA A 171 14.46 -10.69 11.40
N THR A 172 13.47 -11.20 12.10
CA THR A 172 13.65 -11.90 13.38
C THR A 172 13.53 -13.42 13.28
N GLY A 173 13.28 -13.96 12.09
CA GLY A 173 13.05 -15.39 11.88
C GLY A 173 11.81 -15.93 12.60
N LYS A 174 10.92 -15.05 13.04
CA LYS A 174 9.67 -15.40 13.72
C LYS A 174 8.50 -15.38 12.76
N GLY A 175 8.61 -16.09 11.69
CA GLY A 175 7.51 -16.34 10.79
C GLY A 175 7.45 -17.83 10.56
N TYR A 176 6.33 -18.44 10.82
CA TYR A 176 6.14 -19.83 10.49
C TYR A 176 5.48 -19.91 9.14
N ILE A 177 6.28 -20.23 8.16
CA ILE A 177 5.85 -20.90 6.95
C ILE A 177 6.73 -22.13 6.89
N ASP A 178 6.22 -23.24 7.35
CA ASP A 178 6.77 -24.56 7.09
C ASP A 178 6.18 -25.09 5.80
#